data_763a678bf966d2cd9f2a285dd76df1d6
#
_entry.id   763a678bf966d2cd9f2a285dd76df1d6
#
_cell.length_a   1.000
_cell.length_b   1.000
_cell.length_c   1.000
_cell.angle_alpha   90.00
_cell.angle_beta   90.00
_cell.angle_gamma   90.00
#
_symmetry.space_group_name_H-M   'P 1'
#
loop_
_entity.id
_entity.type
_entity.pdbx_description
1 polymer ?
#
loop_
_entity_poly.entity_id
_entity_poly.type
_entity_poly.pdbx_seq_one_letter_code
_entity_poly.pdbx_strand_id
1 'polypeptide(L)'
;MNILRDTSLESNPYLKINFDGGDLSSDAGLLLIKEFAEKIGLVKIVYQLFKTNDTATFRLHIDPENFLQMVYQTIAAYFEDDCSDELTVDPIFTAILGKPALASQPTISRFFNRMDDTTLKQFDQIEKLMRDIVYSIKAPEYMLFDLDSTLLNTYGNQEGEAFNYHYQARGYHPLLCFDGITGDLLKLELRDGTHYCSNGADKFMEPLIREFRTKHPSLPLYLRGDSGFASPELYEVCEVNACEYAIRLKQNSTLVALAEYKAEDLRQVTKHNMVDYAVTYGEFMYQAGTWSHPRRVVFKIEKPVNQFLFVYTFIVTTMESEPHKVIRFYCGRGKMENFIKEGKDGFDFAAVSSKSKIVNANRLRLHGLAYNLFNWFRRLVLAANMRKLRINTVRLKLLKVAARAVRSARYTTFKLCSSCPYKKEFYETLQNIRGLQPQLE
;
A
#
# COMPACT_ATOMS: atom_id res chain seq x y z
N MET A 1 39.12 -14.55 22.63
CA MET A 1 38.22 -14.28 23.77
C MET A 1 37.31 -15.48 23.94
N ASN A 2 37.09 -15.97 25.15
CA ASN A 2 36.17 -17.08 25.37
C ASN A 2 34.75 -16.50 25.46
N ILE A 3 33.97 -16.59 24.39
CA ILE A 3 32.65 -15.97 24.17
C ILE A 3 31.61 -16.46 25.20
N LEU A 4 31.87 -17.59 25.86
CA LEU A 4 30.99 -18.21 26.87
C LEU A 4 31.25 -17.77 28.30
N ARG A 5 32.20 -16.86 28.56
CA ARG A 5 32.46 -16.35 29.90
C ARG A 5 31.52 -15.20 30.24
N ASP A 6 30.96 -15.27 31.45
CA ASP A 6 30.23 -14.17 32.04
C ASP A 6 31.14 -12.92 32.16
N THR A 7 30.69 -11.82 31.57
CA THR A 7 31.39 -10.53 31.69
C THR A 7 30.49 -9.59 32.49
N SER A 8 30.97 -9.05 33.59
CA SER A 8 30.24 -8.06 34.39
C SER A 8 30.32 -6.69 33.73
N LEU A 9 29.22 -5.91 33.85
CA LEU A 9 29.19 -4.52 33.39
C LEU A 9 29.88 -3.60 34.39
N GLU A 10 30.67 -2.63 33.93
CA GLU A 10 31.31 -1.65 34.79
C GLU A 10 30.30 -0.74 35.50
N SER A 11 29.19 -0.41 34.84
CA SER A 11 28.11 0.40 35.41
C SER A 11 27.36 -0.29 36.54
N ASN A 12 27.35 -1.63 36.55
CA ASN A 12 26.76 -2.44 37.60
C ASN A 12 27.37 -3.86 37.58
N PRO A 13 28.27 -4.19 38.48
CA PRO A 13 28.97 -5.49 38.50
C PRO A 13 28.06 -6.70 38.77
N TYR A 14 26.83 -6.47 39.26
CA TYR A 14 25.83 -7.53 39.44
C TYR A 14 25.15 -7.93 38.14
N LEU A 15 25.29 -7.12 37.07
CA LEU A 15 24.78 -7.44 35.74
C LEU A 15 25.90 -8.12 34.93
N LYS A 16 25.60 -9.31 34.46
CA LYS A 16 26.51 -10.12 33.65
C LYS A 16 25.92 -10.40 32.29
N ILE A 17 26.74 -10.46 31.27
CA ILE A 17 26.39 -10.80 29.87
C ILE A 17 27.26 -11.96 29.39
N ASN A 18 26.64 -12.82 28.57
CA ASN A 18 27.33 -13.87 27.81
C ASN A 18 26.52 -14.23 26.55
N PHE A 19 27.00 -15.12 25.71
CA PHE A 19 26.40 -15.59 24.49
C PHE A 19 25.98 -17.06 24.54
N ASP A 20 25.40 -17.53 25.67
CA ASP A 20 24.93 -18.91 25.84
C ASP A 20 23.39 -19.04 25.78
N GLY A 21 22.71 -18.00 25.31
CA GLY A 21 21.23 -17.95 25.21
C GLY A 21 20.61 -18.98 24.28
N GLY A 22 21.43 -19.60 23.39
CA GLY A 22 20.97 -20.57 22.38
C GLY A 22 20.36 -19.91 21.13
N ASP A 23 19.62 -20.70 20.33
CA ASP A 23 19.01 -20.23 19.07
C ASP A 23 17.84 -19.28 19.36
N LEU A 24 18.10 -17.99 19.36
CA LEU A 24 17.11 -16.94 19.65
C LEU A 24 16.79 -16.17 18.36
N SER A 25 15.54 -15.72 18.25
CA SER A 25 15.07 -14.72 17.28
C SER A 25 14.17 -13.70 17.95
N SER A 26 14.16 -12.49 17.45
CA SER A 26 13.23 -11.44 17.88
C SER A 26 11.93 -11.40 17.08
N ASP A 27 11.74 -12.24 16.09
CA ASP A 27 10.74 -12.10 15.02
C ASP A 27 9.67 -13.20 15.03
N ALA A 28 9.36 -13.77 16.21
CA ALA A 28 8.43 -14.90 16.32
C ALA A 28 7.01 -14.62 15.77
N GLY A 29 6.59 -13.37 15.71
CA GLY A 29 5.30 -13.01 15.13
C GLY A 29 5.22 -13.24 13.62
N LEU A 30 6.34 -13.40 12.91
CA LEU A 30 6.35 -13.83 11.49
C LEU A 30 5.75 -15.22 11.29
N LEU A 31 5.71 -16.06 12.32
CA LEU A 31 4.97 -17.34 12.27
C LEU A 31 3.48 -17.12 11.97
N LEU A 32 2.87 -16.04 12.50
CA LEU A 32 1.48 -15.67 12.18
C LEU A 32 1.33 -15.24 10.72
N ILE A 33 2.28 -14.44 10.22
CA ILE A 33 2.27 -13.99 8.82
C ILE A 33 2.44 -15.19 7.87
N LYS A 34 3.35 -16.10 8.18
CA LYS A 34 3.55 -17.34 7.41
C LYS A 34 2.29 -18.19 7.38
N GLU A 35 1.68 -18.45 8.54
CA GLU A 35 0.45 -19.22 8.67
C GLU A 35 -0.70 -18.59 7.86
N PHE A 36 -0.82 -17.26 7.91
CA PHE A 36 -1.79 -16.53 7.11
C PHE A 36 -1.52 -16.62 5.61
N ALA A 37 -0.27 -16.42 5.17
CA ALA A 37 0.12 -16.51 3.77
C ALA A 37 -0.15 -17.90 3.16
N GLU A 38 0.11 -18.98 3.93
CA GLU A 38 -0.25 -20.34 3.55
C GLU A 38 -1.77 -20.53 3.48
N LYS A 39 -2.48 -20.05 4.50
CA LYS A 39 -3.94 -20.21 4.59
C LYS A 39 -4.68 -19.55 3.43
N ILE A 40 -4.22 -18.40 2.94
CA ILE A 40 -4.79 -17.72 1.77
C ILE A 40 -4.15 -18.16 0.44
N GLY A 41 -3.26 -19.16 0.44
CA GLY A 41 -2.69 -19.75 -0.77
C GLY A 41 -1.58 -18.93 -1.44
N LEU A 42 -1.11 -17.82 -0.86
CA LEU A 42 -0.06 -16.99 -1.47
C LEU A 42 1.21 -17.78 -1.79
N VAL A 43 1.65 -18.62 -0.86
CA VAL A 43 2.89 -19.42 -1.06
C VAL A 43 2.74 -20.32 -2.28
N LYS A 44 1.64 -21.05 -2.39
CA LYS A 44 1.34 -21.92 -3.55
C LYS A 44 1.35 -21.12 -4.86
N ILE A 45 0.67 -19.98 -4.89
CA ILE A 45 0.56 -19.11 -6.07
C ILE A 45 1.94 -18.60 -6.50
N VAL A 46 2.77 -18.15 -5.56
CA VAL A 46 4.13 -17.68 -5.85
C VAL A 46 4.99 -18.81 -6.44
N TYR A 47 4.92 -20.02 -5.88
CA TYR A 47 5.64 -21.18 -6.45
C TYR A 47 5.18 -21.59 -7.84
N GLN A 48 3.91 -21.35 -8.17
CA GLN A 48 3.34 -21.67 -9.48
C GLN A 48 3.63 -20.63 -10.55
N LEU A 49 3.62 -19.35 -10.19
CA LEU A 49 3.61 -18.27 -11.16
C LEU A 49 4.91 -17.47 -11.24
N PHE A 50 5.68 -17.39 -10.13
CA PHE A 50 6.81 -16.47 -10.10
C PHE A 50 8.11 -17.13 -10.54
N LYS A 51 8.69 -16.58 -11.61
CA LYS A 51 9.99 -17.01 -12.17
C LYS A 51 10.68 -15.84 -12.84
N THR A 52 11.96 -15.64 -12.51
CA THR A 52 12.82 -14.65 -13.18
C THR A 52 13.38 -15.20 -14.50
N ASN A 53 14.01 -14.32 -15.27
CA ASN A 53 14.77 -14.71 -16.47
C ASN A 53 16.10 -15.37 -16.06
N ASP A 54 16.03 -16.57 -15.48
CA ASP A 54 17.18 -17.34 -15.03
C ASP A 54 17.47 -18.50 -15.97
N THR A 55 18.68 -18.56 -16.51
CA THR A 55 19.12 -19.61 -17.44
C THR A 55 19.82 -20.78 -16.73
N ALA A 56 20.05 -20.68 -15.40
CA ALA A 56 20.74 -21.72 -14.65
C ALA A 56 19.82 -22.94 -14.42
N THR A 57 20.38 -24.12 -14.61
CA THR A 57 19.70 -25.40 -14.40
C THR A 57 19.51 -25.78 -12.94
N PHE A 58 20.33 -25.22 -12.06
CA PHE A 58 20.29 -25.46 -10.63
C PHE A 58 20.53 -24.20 -9.81
N ARG A 59 19.71 -24.03 -8.75
CA ARG A 59 19.88 -22.96 -7.75
C ARG A 59 19.64 -23.55 -6.36
N LEU A 60 20.52 -23.21 -5.42
CA LEU A 60 20.31 -23.50 -3.99
C LEU A 60 19.13 -22.69 -3.43
N HIS A 61 18.96 -21.46 -3.91
CA HIS A 61 17.88 -20.55 -3.55
C HIS A 61 17.09 -20.23 -4.82
N ILE A 62 15.93 -20.85 -4.98
CA ILE A 62 15.08 -20.67 -6.16
C ILE A 62 14.29 -19.37 -6.07
N ASP A 63 13.77 -18.88 -7.19
CA ASP A 63 13.10 -17.59 -7.28
C ASP A 63 11.89 -17.44 -6.33
N PRO A 64 10.97 -18.42 -6.17
CA PRO A 64 9.88 -18.31 -5.21
C PRO A 64 10.34 -18.17 -3.75
N GLU A 65 11.44 -18.81 -3.38
CA GLU A 65 12.01 -18.72 -2.03
C GLU A 65 12.63 -17.34 -1.78
N ASN A 66 13.38 -16.81 -2.76
CA ASN A 66 13.95 -15.46 -2.69
C ASN A 66 12.84 -14.40 -2.61
N PHE A 67 11.76 -14.59 -3.40
CA PHE A 67 10.57 -13.75 -3.36
C PHE A 67 9.94 -13.70 -1.97
N LEU A 68 9.65 -14.87 -1.39
CA LEU A 68 9.03 -14.98 -0.05
C LEU A 68 9.97 -14.48 1.05
N GLN A 69 11.28 -14.72 0.93
CA GLN A 69 12.28 -14.16 1.84
C GLN A 69 12.16 -12.64 1.89
N MET A 70 12.16 -11.96 0.74
CA MET A 70 12.05 -10.50 0.68
C MET A 70 10.70 -9.98 1.18
N VAL A 71 9.60 -10.69 0.91
CA VAL A 71 8.28 -10.33 1.46
C VAL A 71 8.29 -10.37 2.99
N TYR A 72 8.82 -11.44 3.59
CA TYR A 72 8.88 -11.56 5.06
C TYR A 72 9.87 -10.57 5.68
N GLN A 73 11.02 -10.33 5.04
CA GLN A 73 11.97 -9.31 5.48
C GLN A 73 11.32 -7.92 5.48
N THR A 74 10.64 -7.54 4.39
CA THR A 74 9.93 -6.26 4.29
C THR A 74 8.87 -6.10 5.37
N ILE A 75 8.07 -7.14 5.65
CA ILE A 75 7.07 -7.11 6.73
C ILE A 75 7.74 -6.97 8.10
N ALA A 76 8.90 -7.57 8.32
CA ALA A 76 9.65 -7.47 9.57
C ALA A 76 10.48 -6.19 9.73
N ALA A 77 10.47 -5.29 8.72
CA ALA A 77 11.25 -4.06 8.63
C ALA A 77 12.76 -4.27 8.43
N TYR A 78 13.13 -5.33 7.72
CA TYR A 78 14.48 -5.54 7.19
C TYR A 78 14.47 -5.21 5.70
N PHE A 79 14.59 -3.92 5.37
CA PHE A 79 14.35 -3.41 4.02
C PHE A 79 15.55 -3.53 3.09
N GLU A 80 16.75 -3.43 3.63
CA GLU A 80 17.97 -3.49 2.86
C GLU A 80 18.36 -4.93 2.48
N ASP A 81 18.93 -5.10 1.30
CA ASP A 81 19.39 -6.42 0.84
C ASP A 81 20.44 -7.01 1.80
N ASP A 82 21.28 -6.15 2.43
CA ASP A 82 22.32 -6.53 3.39
C ASP A 82 21.76 -7.22 4.63
N CYS A 83 20.54 -6.91 5.04
CA CYS A 83 19.85 -7.59 6.15
C CYS A 83 19.75 -9.12 5.93
N SER A 84 19.80 -9.57 4.67
CA SER A 84 19.81 -11.00 4.35
C SER A 84 21.01 -11.74 4.91
N ASP A 85 22.19 -11.10 4.97
CA ASP A 85 23.40 -11.69 5.54
C ASP A 85 23.32 -11.78 7.06
N GLU A 86 22.75 -10.77 7.71
CA GLU A 86 22.56 -10.74 9.18
C GLU A 86 21.53 -11.79 9.64
N LEU A 87 20.51 -12.05 8.80
CA LEU A 87 19.44 -13.01 9.08
C LEU A 87 19.73 -14.43 8.61
N THR A 88 20.91 -14.70 8.02
CA THR A 88 21.23 -15.95 7.29
C THR A 88 20.82 -17.21 8.03
N VAL A 89 21.03 -17.27 9.35
CA VAL A 89 20.73 -18.44 10.20
C VAL A 89 19.69 -18.14 11.28
N ASP A 90 18.95 -17.02 11.16
CA ASP A 90 17.89 -16.73 12.13
C ASP A 90 16.87 -17.87 12.18
N PRO A 91 16.56 -18.41 13.40
CA PRO A 91 15.76 -19.63 13.53
C PRO A 91 14.28 -19.44 13.09
N ILE A 92 13.74 -18.22 13.12
CA ILE A 92 12.38 -17.96 12.63
C ILE A 92 12.37 -17.89 11.11
N PHE A 93 13.27 -17.09 10.51
CA PHE A 93 13.32 -16.95 9.05
C PHE A 93 13.65 -18.27 8.36
N THR A 94 14.61 -19.04 8.87
CA THR A 94 14.93 -20.37 8.33
C THR A 94 13.77 -21.34 8.46
N ALA A 95 13.02 -21.31 9.56
CA ALA A 95 11.84 -22.18 9.75
C ALA A 95 10.69 -21.81 8.83
N ILE A 96 10.34 -20.52 8.68
CA ILE A 96 9.20 -20.12 7.82
C ILE A 96 9.47 -20.35 6.33
N LEU A 97 10.73 -20.38 5.91
CA LEU A 97 11.15 -20.68 4.54
C LEU A 97 11.51 -22.17 4.34
N GLY A 98 11.57 -22.97 5.42
CA GLY A 98 11.92 -24.38 5.36
C GLY A 98 13.35 -24.65 4.90
N LYS A 99 14.29 -23.77 5.23
CA LYS A 99 15.67 -23.79 4.75
C LYS A 99 16.69 -23.76 5.87
N PRO A 100 17.87 -24.35 5.69
CA PRO A 100 18.96 -24.28 6.68
C PRO A 100 19.60 -22.88 6.78
N ALA A 101 19.55 -22.10 5.68
CA ALA A 101 20.08 -20.75 5.62
C ALA A 101 19.32 -19.91 4.58
N LEU A 102 19.27 -18.60 4.76
CA LEU A 102 18.70 -17.65 3.81
C LEU A 102 19.60 -17.43 2.61
N ALA A 103 19.05 -16.90 1.53
CA ALA A 103 19.82 -16.33 0.43
C ALA A 103 20.59 -15.10 0.91
N SER A 104 21.88 -15.04 0.60
CA SER A 104 22.76 -13.92 0.96
C SER A 104 22.47 -12.67 0.11
N GLN A 105 22.94 -11.50 0.57
CA GLN A 105 22.82 -10.23 -0.13
C GLN A 105 23.20 -10.32 -1.62
N PRO A 106 24.36 -10.90 -2.04
CA PRO A 106 24.69 -11.02 -3.45
C PRO A 106 23.71 -11.90 -4.24
N THR A 107 23.06 -12.87 -3.59
CA THR A 107 22.04 -13.73 -4.21
C THR A 107 20.75 -12.95 -4.43
N ILE A 108 20.32 -12.16 -3.45
CA ILE A 108 19.15 -11.28 -3.54
C ILE A 108 19.39 -10.19 -4.60
N SER A 109 20.54 -9.56 -4.64
CA SER A 109 20.88 -8.57 -5.66
C SER A 109 20.79 -9.19 -7.07
N ARG A 110 21.36 -10.38 -7.29
CA ARG A 110 21.25 -11.10 -8.57
C ARG A 110 19.81 -11.49 -8.89
N PHE A 111 19.01 -11.86 -7.90
CA PHE A 111 17.60 -12.17 -8.06
C PHE A 111 16.82 -10.96 -8.61
N PHE A 112 16.97 -9.77 -8.04
CA PHE A 112 16.34 -8.56 -8.56
C PHE A 112 16.84 -8.18 -9.96
N ASN A 113 18.14 -8.34 -10.23
CA ASN A 113 18.73 -8.03 -11.53
C ASN A 113 18.28 -8.97 -12.66
N ARG A 114 17.67 -10.12 -12.37
CA ARG A 114 17.07 -11.03 -13.34
C ARG A 114 15.59 -10.72 -13.63
N MET A 115 14.99 -9.77 -12.89
CA MET A 115 13.61 -9.37 -13.10
C MET A 115 13.47 -8.45 -14.33
N ASP A 116 12.38 -8.61 -15.06
CA ASP A 116 12.07 -7.90 -16.29
C ASP A 116 10.56 -7.56 -16.39
N ASP A 117 10.08 -7.19 -17.58
CA ASP A 117 8.66 -6.93 -17.84
C ASP A 117 7.78 -8.19 -17.68
N THR A 118 8.36 -9.38 -17.82
CA THR A 118 7.61 -10.64 -17.59
C THR A 118 7.30 -10.80 -16.13
N THR A 119 8.25 -10.51 -15.26
CA THR A 119 8.02 -10.56 -13.80
C THR A 119 7.01 -9.51 -13.34
N LEU A 120 6.94 -8.32 -13.94
CA LEU A 120 5.88 -7.34 -13.66
C LEU A 120 4.49 -7.91 -14.00
N LYS A 121 4.33 -8.59 -15.12
CA LYS A 121 3.06 -9.27 -15.48
C LYS A 121 2.71 -10.40 -14.51
N GLN A 122 3.71 -11.11 -13.99
CA GLN A 122 3.49 -12.14 -12.97
C GLN A 122 3.00 -11.52 -11.64
N PHE A 123 3.53 -10.35 -11.23
CA PHE A 123 2.98 -9.61 -10.11
C PHE A 123 1.51 -9.25 -10.33
N ASP A 124 1.13 -8.75 -11.51
CA ASP A 124 -0.28 -8.46 -11.83
C ASP A 124 -1.17 -9.69 -11.67
N GLN A 125 -0.70 -10.86 -12.14
CA GLN A 125 -1.43 -12.12 -12.00
C GLN A 125 -1.55 -12.58 -10.54
N ILE A 126 -0.46 -12.52 -9.77
CA ILE A 126 -0.45 -12.89 -8.34
C ILE A 126 -1.40 -11.98 -7.57
N GLU A 127 -1.30 -10.66 -7.74
CA GLU A 127 -2.15 -9.69 -7.05
C GLU A 127 -3.63 -9.86 -7.38
N LYS A 128 -3.94 -10.16 -8.64
CA LYS A 128 -5.31 -10.43 -9.08
C LYS A 128 -5.88 -11.68 -8.42
N LEU A 129 -5.16 -12.81 -8.45
CA LEU A 129 -5.59 -14.05 -7.81
C LEU A 129 -5.73 -13.87 -6.29
N MET A 130 -4.77 -13.21 -5.66
CA MET A 130 -4.84 -12.94 -4.22
C MET A 130 -6.04 -12.05 -3.85
N ARG A 131 -6.35 -11.05 -4.66
CA ARG A 131 -7.53 -10.20 -4.48
C ARG A 131 -8.82 -11.01 -4.58
N ASP A 132 -8.92 -11.91 -5.57
CA ASP A 132 -10.10 -12.78 -5.75
C ASP A 132 -10.29 -13.69 -4.51
N ILE A 133 -9.22 -14.29 -4.00
CA ILE A 133 -9.26 -15.12 -2.78
C ILE A 133 -9.67 -14.28 -1.57
N VAL A 134 -9.10 -13.11 -1.39
CA VAL A 134 -9.44 -12.20 -0.27
C VAL A 134 -10.90 -11.77 -0.33
N TYR A 135 -11.42 -11.49 -1.53
CA TYR A 135 -12.84 -11.13 -1.71
C TYR A 135 -13.79 -12.33 -1.57
N SER A 136 -13.32 -13.58 -1.76
CA SER A 136 -14.10 -14.75 -1.42
C SER A 136 -14.33 -14.89 0.09
N ILE A 137 -13.40 -14.39 0.91
CA ILE A 137 -13.53 -14.35 2.37
C ILE A 137 -14.45 -13.18 2.81
N LYS A 138 -14.23 -12.01 2.21
CA LYS A 138 -15.00 -10.80 2.52
C LYS A 138 -15.19 -9.95 1.27
N ALA A 139 -16.33 -10.15 0.59
CA ALA A 139 -16.69 -9.40 -0.60
C ALA A 139 -16.89 -7.91 -0.29
N PRO A 140 -16.48 -7.00 -1.19
CA PRO A 140 -16.77 -5.58 -1.07
C PRO A 140 -18.26 -5.31 -1.39
N GLU A 141 -18.87 -4.35 -0.68
CA GLU A 141 -20.23 -3.87 -0.98
C GLU A 141 -20.22 -2.91 -2.18
N TYR A 142 -19.15 -2.21 -2.38
CA TYR A 142 -18.84 -1.35 -3.54
C TYR A 142 -17.32 -1.18 -3.65
N MET A 143 -16.82 -0.81 -4.82
CA MET A 143 -15.41 -0.54 -5.05
C MET A 143 -15.16 0.96 -5.15
N LEU A 144 -14.17 1.44 -4.42
CA LEU A 144 -13.77 2.84 -4.43
C LEU A 144 -12.29 2.97 -4.83
N PHE A 145 -12.07 3.33 -6.07
CA PHE A 145 -10.74 3.60 -6.61
C PHE A 145 -10.26 4.99 -6.17
N ASP A 146 -9.34 5.05 -5.23
CA ASP A 146 -8.62 6.27 -4.89
C ASP A 146 -7.33 6.32 -5.68
N LEU A 147 -7.23 7.28 -6.62
CA LEU A 147 -6.11 7.46 -7.51
C LEU A 147 -5.22 8.60 -7.01
N ASP A 148 -3.92 8.34 -6.92
CA ASP A 148 -2.91 9.33 -6.53
C ASP A 148 -1.55 9.03 -7.14
N SER A 149 -0.66 9.99 -7.03
CA SER A 149 0.75 9.86 -7.37
C SER A 149 1.61 10.42 -6.25
N THR A 150 2.86 10.00 -6.20
CA THR A 150 3.79 10.47 -5.18
C THR A 150 5.19 10.53 -5.77
N LEU A 151 6.08 11.30 -5.15
CA LEU A 151 7.50 11.27 -5.51
C LEU A 151 8.22 10.19 -4.72
N LEU A 152 9.04 9.37 -5.40
CA LEU A 152 10.04 8.51 -4.80
C LEU A 152 11.42 9.10 -5.13
N ASN A 153 12.09 9.63 -4.11
CA ASN A 153 13.37 10.32 -4.28
C ASN A 153 14.45 9.35 -4.77
N THR A 154 15.32 9.85 -5.65
CA THR A 154 16.52 9.15 -6.13
C THR A 154 17.75 9.96 -5.77
N TYR A 155 18.87 9.27 -5.54
CA TYR A 155 20.13 9.88 -5.07
C TYR A 155 21.29 9.58 -6.02
N GLY A 156 21.03 9.45 -7.31
CA GLY A 156 22.04 9.18 -8.34
C GLY A 156 21.46 9.26 -9.73
N ASN A 157 22.26 8.89 -10.72
CA ASN A 157 21.80 8.83 -12.12
C ASN A 157 21.14 7.48 -12.38
N GLN A 158 19.84 7.41 -12.19
CA GLN A 158 19.04 6.21 -12.42
C GLN A 158 18.24 6.37 -13.70
N GLU A 159 18.01 5.29 -14.41
CA GLU A 159 17.22 5.28 -15.63
C GLU A 159 15.79 5.79 -15.38
N GLY A 160 15.35 6.83 -16.10
CA GLY A 160 14.01 7.42 -15.98
C GLY A 160 13.79 8.34 -14.78
N GLU A 161 14.82 8.55 -13.93
CA GLU A 161 14.73 9.57 -12.90
C GLU A 161 14.77 10.97 -13.51
N ALA A 162 14.07 11.92 -12.92
CA ALA A 162 14.10 13.31 -13.37
C ALA A 162 13.72 14.28 -12.25
N PHE A 163 14.02 15.55 -12.46
CA PHE A 163 13.57 16.62 -11.57
C PHE A 163 12.07 16.85 -11.74
N ASN A 164 11.34 16.73 -10.66
CA ASN A 164 9.91 16.98 -10.62
C ASN A 164 9.66 18.38 -10.05
N TYR A 165 9.14 19.30 -10.88
CA TYR A 165 8.90 20.68 -10.50
C TYR A 165 7.83 20.86 -9.43
N HIS A 166 6.88 19.94 -9.31
CA HIS A 166 5.83 20.01 -8.29
C HIS A 166 6.40 19.73 -6.90
N TYR A 167 7.30 18.75 -6.81
CA TYR A 167 7.92 18.33 -5.53
C TYR A 167 9.27 19.01 -5.27
N GLN A 168 9.82 19.76 -6.24
CA GLN A 168 11.15 20.40 -6.16
C GLN A 168 12.28 19.41 -5.81
N ALA A 169 12.19 18.19 -6.33
CA ALA A 169 13.16 17.10 -6.06
C ALA A 169 13.29 16.14 -7.25
N ARG A 170 14.40 15.40 -7.27
CA ARG A 170 14.65 14.36 -8.29
C ARG A 170 14.09 13.02 -7.82
N GLY A 171 13.54 12.25 -8.76
CA GLY A 171 13.01 10.93 -8.45
C GLY A 171 12.13 10.35 -9.54
N TYR A 172 11.40 9.30 -9.17
CA TYR A 172 10.33 8.71 -9.95
C TYR A 172 8.97 9.26 -9.49
N HIS A 173 7.99 9.24 -10.39
CA HIS A 173 6.63 9.70 -10.10
C HIS A 173 5.61 8.57 -10.32
N PRO A 174 5.57 7.53 -9.45
CA PRO A 174 4.67 6.40 -9.59
C PRO A 174 3.21 6.82 -9.51
N LEU A 175 2.37 6.00 -10.15
CA LEU A 175 0.92 6.08 -10.07
C LEU A 175 0.41 4.94 -9.19
N LEU A 176 -0.48 5.26 -8.25
CA LEU A 176 -1.03 4.32 -7.29
C LEU A 176 -2.56 4.39 -7.29
N CYS A 177 -3.19 3.23 -7.21
CA CYS A 177 -4.61 3.11 -6.97
C CYS A 177 -4.85 2.24 -5.74
N PHE A 178 -5.52 2.80 -4.74
CA PHE A 178 -5.95 2.07 -3.54
C PHE A 178 -7.47 1.91 -3.52
N ASP A 179 -7.93 0.85 -2.86
CA ASP A 179 -9.32 0.83 -2.40
C ASP A 179 -9.48 1.80 -1.23
N GLY A 180 -10.21 2.88 -1.43
CA GLY A 180 -10.43 3.93 -0.44
C GLY A 180 -11.18 3.48 0.82
N ILE A 181 -11.72 2.25 0.83
CA ILE A 181 -12.43 1.66 1.97
C ILE A 181 -11.49 0.78 2.80
N THR A 182 -10.82 -0.15 2.15
CA THR A 182 -9.99 -1.17 2.82
C THR A 182 -8.53 -0.78 2.94
N GLY A 183 -8.08 0.14 2.07
CA GLY A 183 -6.67 0.50 1.92
C GLY A 183 -5.85 -0.54 1.17
N ASP A 184 -6.48 -1.50 0.50
CA ASP A 184 -5.76 -2.45 -0.35
C ASP A 184 -5.15 -1.71 -1.55
N LEU A 185 -3.88 -1.94 -1.84
CA LEU A 185 -3.22 -1.44 -3.05
C LEU A 185 -3.72 -2.26 -4.25
N LEU A 186 -4.52 -1.64 -5.11
CA LEU A 186 -5.16 -2.31 -6.25
C LEU A 186 -4.26 -2.34 -7.48
N LYS A 187 -3.49 -1.27 -7.69
CA LYS A 187 -2.57 -1.16 -8.82
C LYS A 187 -1.45 -0.16 -8.53
N LEU A 188 -0.28 -0.43 -9.06
CA LEU A 188 0.93 0.36 -8.87
C LEU A 188 1.79 0.32 -10.13
N GLU A 189 2.28 1.48 -10.60
CA GLU A 189 3.16 1.61 -11.73
C GLU A 189 4.27 2.62 -11.44
N LEU A 190 5.54 2.21 -11.62
CA LEU A 190 6.68 3.11 -11.53
C LEU A 190 6.83 3.89 -12.85
N ARG A 191 6.63 5.21 -12.81
CA ARG A 191 6.76 6.10 -13.97
C ARG A 191 7.99 6.99 -13.86
N ASP A 192 8.46 7.52 -14.99
CA ASP A 192 9.54 8.49 -15.01
C ASP A 192 9.18 9.76 -14.21
N GLY A 193 10.19 10.42 -13.67
CA GLY A 193 10.00 11.61 -12.83
C GLY A 193 9.34 12.79 -13.53
N THR A 194 9.42 12.87 -14.87
CA THR A 194 8.81 13.93 -15.69
C THR A 194 7.30 13.78 -15.90
N HIS A 195 6.72 12.60 -15.61
CA HIS A 195 5.31 12.38 -15.86
C HIS A 195 4.43 13.28 -14.99
N TYR A 196 3.45 13.94 -15.62
CA TYR A 196 2.39 14.63 -14.88
C TYR A 196 1.35 13.61 -14.36
N CYS A 197 0.59 13.96 -13.33
CA CYS A 197 -0.34 13.04 -12.67
C CYS A 197 -1.31 12.37 -13.65
N SER A 198 -1.96 13.14 -14.54
CA SER A 198 -2.92 12.63 -15.52
C SER A 198 -2.32 11.84 -16.68
N ASN A 199 -1.01 11.98 -16.96
CA ASN A 199 -0.40 11.30 -18.11
C ASN A 199 -0.54 9.78 -17.98
N GLY A 200 -1.34 9.16 -18.87
CA GLY A 200 -1.58 7.73 -18.90
C GLY A 200 -2.48 7.21 -17.76
N ALA A 201 -3.13 8.08 -16.98
CA ALA A 201 -4.02 7.67 -15.91
C ALA A 201 -5.25 6.90 -16.44
N ASP A 202 -5.74 7.26 -17.62
CA ASP A 202 -6.76 6.55 -18.37
C ASP A 202 -6.35 5.09 -18.67
N LYS A 203 -5.18 4.91 -19.30
CA LYS A 203 -4.61 3.59 -19.64
C LYS A 203 -4.26 2.77 -18.39
N PHE A 204 -3.88 3.44 -17.32
CA PHE A 204 -3.62 2.80 -16.04
C PHE A 204 -4.92 2.28 -15.40
N MET A 205 -6.00 3.07 -15.42
CA MET A 205 -7.25 2.73 -14.73
C MET A 205 -8.18 1.84 -15.57
N GLU A 206 -8.23 1.99 -16.90
CA GLU A 206 -9.17 1.28 -17.75
C GLU A 206 -9.14 -0.25 -17.54
N PRO A 207 -7.99 -0.96 -17.58
CA PRO A 207 -7.96 -2.41 -17.38
C PRO A 207 -8.51 -2.83 -16.02
N LEU A 208 -8.22 -2.05 -14.98
CA LEU A 208 -8.67 -2.34 -13.62
C LEU A 208 -10.20 -2.16 -13.48
N ILE A 209 -10.75 -1.05 -13.97
CA ILE A 209 -12.19 -0.79 -13.93
C ILE A 209 -12.95 -1.83 -14.75
N ARG A 210 -12.46 -2.17 -15.95
CA ARG A 210 -13.06 -3.20 -16.82
C ARG A 210 -13.04 -4.58 -16.17
N GLU A 211 -11.95 -4.95 -15.49
CA GLU A 211 -11.88 -6.21 -14.74
C GLU A 211 -12.98 -6.29 -13.69
N PHE A 212 -13.14 -5.26 -12.86
CA PHE A 212 -14.18 -5.22 -11.83
C PHE A 212 -15.59 -5.24 -12.44
N ARG A 213 -15.81 -4.46 -13.51
CA ARG A 213 -17.10 -4.43 -14.18
C ARG A 213 -17.47 -5.77 -14.80
N THR A 214 -16.50 -6.47 -15.40
CA THR A 214 -16.71 -7.78 -16.02
C THR A 214 -16.99 -8.87 -14.99
N LYS A 215 -16.20 -8.91 -13.90
CA LYS A 215 -16.35 -9.93 -12.84
C LYS A 215 -17.56 -9.68 -11.94
N HIS A 216 -17.89 -8.43 -11.70
CA HIS A 216 -18.93 -8.00 -10.76
C HIS A 216 -19.86 -6.96 -11.42
N PRO A 217 -20.74 -7.38 -12.37
CA PRO A 217 -21.53 -6.44 -13.17
C PRO A 217 -22.44 -5.51 -12.36
N SER A 218 -22.93 -5.97 -11.20
CA SER A 218 -23.81 -5.19 -10.31
C SER A 218 -23.10 -4.43 -9.21
N LEU A 219 -21.79 -4.59 -9.06
CA LEU A 219 -21.03 -3.90 -8.01
C LEU A 219 -20.94 -2.40 -8.32
N PRO A 220 -21.36 -1.50 -7.42
CA PRO A 220 -21.13 -0.07 -7.62
C PRO A 220 -19.63 0.25 -7.65
N LEU A 221 -19.20 0.98 -8.68
CA LEU A 221 -17.81 1.39 -8.86
C LEU A 221 -17.71 2.91 -8.76
N TYR A 222 -16.76 3.39 -7.96
CA TYR A 222 -16.49 4.81 -7.75
C TYR A 222 -15.01 5.11 -7.94
N LEU A 223 -14.69 6.28 -8.50
CA LEU A 223 -13.31 6.77 -8.62
C LEU A 223 -13.20 8.16 -7.99
N ARG A 224 -12.12 8.37 -7.22
CA ARG A 224 -11.74 9.69 -6.73
C ARG A 224 -10.32 10.03 -7.17
N GLY A 225 -10.12 11.30 -7.53
CA GLY A 225 -8.82 11.83 -7.91
C GLY A 225 -8.69 13.30 -7.52
N ASP A 226 -7.47 13.76 -7.32
CA ASP A 226 -7.23 15.19 -7.14
C ASP A 226 -7.30 15.94 -8.49
N SER A 227 -7.00 17.24 -8.47
CA SER A 227 -7.05 18.06 -9.67
C SER A 227 -5.95 17.73 -10.69
N GLY A 228 -4.96 16.94 -10.31
CA GLY A 228 -3.94 16.43 -11.21
C GLY A 228 -4.47 15.34 -12.15
N PHE A 229 -5.61 14.72 -11.82
CA PHE A 229 -6.26 13.68 -12.60
C PHE A 229 -7.48 14.16 -13.39
N ALA A 230 -7.73 15.46 -13.40
CA ALA A 230 -8.84 16.06 -14.14
C ALA A 230 -8.55 16.04 -15.65
N SER A 231 -8.80 14.91 -16.32
CA SER A 231 -8.62 14.74 -17.77
C SER A 231 -9.86 14.14 -18.43
N PRO A 232 -10.22 14.60 -19.66
CA PRO A 232 -11.36 14.07 -20.41
C PRO A 232 -11.27 12.55 -20.63
N GLU A 233 -10.07 12.04 -20.92
CA GLU A 233 -9.82 10.62 -21.21
C GLU A 233 -10.18 9.74 -20.01
N LEU A 234 -9.83 10.17 -18.79
CA LEU A 234 -10.17 9.43 -17.57
C LEU A 234 -11.67 9.47 -17.29
N TYR A 235 -12.34 10.62 -17.54
CA TYR A 235 -13.81 10.72 -17.40
C TYR A 235 -14.51 9.74 -18.34
N GLU A 236 -14.09 9.70 -19.61
CA GLU A 236 -14.66 8.81 -20.63
C GLU A 236 -14.46 7.34 -20.28
N VAL A 237 -13.28 6.95 -19.78
CA VAL A 237 -13.03 5.60 -19.26
C VAL A 237 -14.03 5.24 -18.15
N CYS A 238 -14.28 6.15 -17.22
CA CYS A 238 -15.25 5.94 -16.14
C CYS A 238 -16.68 5.82 -16.68
N GLU A 239 -17.10 6.74 -17.56
CA GLU A 239 -18.43 6.82 -18.13
C GLU A 239 -18.78 5.57 -18.96
N VAL A 240 -17.87 5.13 -19.83
CA VAL A 240 -18.06 3.91 -20.66
C VAL A 240 -18.19 2.64 -19.81
N ASN A 241 -17.53 2.59 -18.66
CA ASN A 241 -17.54 1.43 -17.77
C ASN A 241 -18.54 1.55 -16.60
N ALA A 242 -19.45 2.52 -16.64
CA ALA A 242 -20.41 2.80 -15.57
C ALA A 242 -19.75 2.91 -14.18
N CYS A 243 -18.58 3.54 -14.11
CA CYS A 243 -17.87 3.89 -12.89
C CYS A 243 -18.18 5.35 -12.55
N GLU A 244 -18.88 5.60 -11.46
CA GLU A 244 -19.11 6.98 -11.02
C GLU A 244 -17.81 7.59 -10.52
N TYR A 245 -17.64 8.90 -10.67
CA TYR A 245 -16.43 9.56 -10.22
C TYR A 245 -16.69 10.89 -9.52
N ALA A 246 -15.73 11.30 -8.69
CA ALA A 246 -15.63 12.62 -8.07
C ALA A 246 -14.16 13.09 -8.15
N ILE A 247 -13.87 13.97 -9.10
CA ILE A 247 -12.52 14.46 -9.36
C ILE A 247 -12.48 15.97 -9.19
N ARG A 248 -11.48 16.47 -8.44
CA ARG A 248 -11.35 17.90 -8.20
C ARG A 248 -10.95 18.62 -9.48
N LEU A 249 -11.54 19.80 -9.73
CA LEU A 249 -11.10 20.73 -10.77
C LEU A 249 -10.22 21.82 -10.16
N LYS A 250 -9.21 22.27 -10.90
CA LYS A 250 -8.50 23.50 -10.55
C LYS A 250 -9.44 24.69 -10.71
N GLN A 251 -9.45 25.55 -9.71
CA GLN A 251 -10.21 26.79 -9.75
C GLN A 251 -9.73 27.66 -10.93
N ASN A 252 -10.68 28.22 -11.68
CA ASN A 252 -10.46 29.21 -12.71
C ASN A 252 -11.57 30.28 -12.66
N SER A 253 -11.40 31.37 -13.41
CA SER A 253 -12.34 32.50 -13.42
C SER A 253 -13.74 32.11 -13.90
N THR A 254 -13.84 31.21 -14.87
CA THR A 254 -15.13 30.73 -15.39
C THR A 254 -15.93 29.96 -14.34
N LEU A 255 -15.27 29.00 -13.64
CA LEU A 255 -15.93 28.23 -12.58
C LEU A 255 -16.37 29.11 -11.41
N VAL A 256 -15.56 30.11 -11.05
CA VAL A 256 -15.89 31.07 -10.00
C VAL A 256 -17.11 31.92 -10.44
N ALA A 257 -17.14 32.43 -11.67
CA ALA A 257 -18.25 33.20 -12.19
C ALA A 257 -19.57 32.38 -12.23
N LEU A 258 -19.50 31.09 -12.59
CA LEU A 258 -20.68 30.20 -12.57
C LEU A 258 -21.20 29.93 -11.15
N ALA A 259 -20.34 30.01 -10.13
CA ALA A 259 -20.73 29.81 -8.73
C ALA A 259 -21.15 31.12 -8.03
N GLU A 260 -21.05 32.29 -8.68
CA GLU A 260 -21.22 33.61 -8.09
C GLU A 260 -22.60 33.81 -7.43
N TYR A 261 -23.67 33.22 -8.01
CA TYR A 261 -25.01 33.32 -7.44
C TYR A 261 -25.09 32.81 -5.99
N LYS A 262 -24.32 31.76 -5.64
CA LYS A 262 -24.22 31.23 -4.28
C LYS A 262 -23.23 32.01 -3.41
N ALA A 263 -22.19 32.56 -4.01
CA ALA A 263 -21.25 33.41 -3.30
C ALA A 263 -21.92 34.69 -2.80
N GLU A 264 -22.83 35.29 -3.59
CA GLU A 264 -23.58 36.46 -3.19
C GLU A 264 -24.53 36.16 -2.01
N ASP A 265 -25.27 35.04 -2.05
CA ASP A 265 -26.08 34.58 -0.90
C ASP A 265 -25.21 34.49 0.38
N LEU A 266 -24.00 33.91 0.25
CA LEU A 266 -23.10 33.74 1.38
C LEU A 266 -22.55 35.08 1.90
N ARG A 267 -22.25 36.07 1.02
CA ARG A 267 -21.83 37.43 1.42
C ARG A 267 -22.90 38.11 2.24
N GLN A 268 -24.15 38.01 1.82
CA GLN A 268 -25.28 38.62 2.52
C GLN A 268 -25.44 38.05 3.93
N VAL A 269 -25.41 36.71 4.05
CA VAL A 269 -25.50 36.03 5.35
C VAL A 269 -24.34 36.41 6.28
N THR A 270 -23.11 36.43 5.76
CA THR A 270 -21.93 36.72 6.57
C THR A 270 -21.79 38.19 6.95
N LYS A 271 -22.32 39.12 6.12
CA LYS A 271 -22.30 40.56 6.39
C LYS A 271 -23.25 40.92 7.52
N HIS A 272 -24.43 40.31 7.61
CA HIS A 272 -25.47 40.68 8.58
C HIS A 272 -25.34 39.96 9.92
N ASN A 273 -24.81 38.73 9.93
CA ASN A 273 -24.83 37.87 11.10
C ASN A 273 -23.50 37.70 11.83
N MET A 274 -22.42 38.40 11.43
CA MET A 274 -21.06 38.27 12.02
C MET A 274 -20.61 36.82 12.19
N VAL A 275 -20.96 35.94 11.24
CA VAL A 275 -20.67 34.51 11.37
C VAL A 275 -19.19 34.24 11.10
N ASP A 276 -18.52 33.59 12.04
CA ASP A 276 -17.09 33.27 11.92
C ASP A 276 -16.79 32.28 10.79
N TYR A 277 -17.67 31.32 10.58
CA TYR A 277 -17.59 30.32 9.53
C TYR A 277 -18.94 30.18 8.82
N ALA A 278 -18.90 30.15 7.49
CA ALA A 278 -20.07 29.88 6.68
C ALA A 278 -19.72 29.02 5.46
N VAL A 279 -20.66 28.18 5.03
CA VAL A 279 -20.48 27.30 3.90
C VAL A 279 -21.76 27.19 3.09
N THR A 280 -21.63 27.14 1.78
CA THR A 280 -22.74 26.84 0.85
C THR A 280 -22.30 25.86 -0.21
N TYR A 281 -23.28 25.19 -0.80
CA TYR A 281 -23.09 24.19 -1.85
C TYR A 281 -23.98 24.50 -3.03
N GLY A 282 -23.52 24.13 -4.22
CA GLY A 282 -24.30 24.27 -5.42
C GLY A 282 -23.76 23.39 -6.54
N GLU A 283 -24.37 23.50 -7.69
CA GLU A 283 -23.99 22.77 -8.88
C GLU A 283 -24.34 23.51 -10.15
N PHE A 284 -23.68 23.15 -11.24
CA PHE A 284 -23.98 23.59 -12.59
C PHE A 284 -23.47 22.59 -13.61
N MET A 285 -23.95 22.67 -14.84
CA MET A 285 -23.38 21.98 -15.98
C MET A 285 -22.25 22.84 -16.56
N TYR A 286 -21.09 22.23 -16.78
CA TYR A 286 -19.91 22.90 -17.31
C TYR A 286 -19.27 22.07 -18.41
N GLN A 287 -18.78 22.73 -19.45
CA GLN A 287 -18.00 22.13 -20.51
C GLN A 287 -16.73 22.94 -20.71
N ALA A 288 -15.56 22.32 -20.44
CA ALA A 288 -14.27 22.89 -20.84
C ALA A 288 -14.08 22.71 -22.35
N GLY A 289 -13.22 23.53 -22.96
CA GLY A 289 -12.96 23.46 -24.40
C GLY A 289 -12.45 22.11 -24.92
N THR A 290 -11.86 21.29 -24.06
CA THR A 290 -11.35 19.96 -24.40
C THR A 290 -12.35 18.83 -24.13
N TRP A 291 -13.52 19.13 -23.53
CA TRP A 291 -14.49 18.11 -23.18
C TRP A 291 -15.46 17.83 -24.35
N SER A 292 -15.75 16.56 -24.58
CA SER A 292 -16.67 16.12 -25.62
C SER A 292 -18.12 16.57 -25.37
N HIS A 293 -18.52 16.70 -24.09
CA HIS A 293 -19.86 17.09 -23.66
C HIS A 293 -19.83 17.79 -22.30
N PRO A 294 -20.93 18.53 -21.93
CA PRO A 294 -21.05 19.11 -20.60
C PRO A 294 -21.12 18.05 -19.52
N ARG A 295 -20.44 18.29 -18.38
CA ARG A 295 -20.48 17.44 -17.20
C ARG A 295 -20.96 18.21 -15.99
N ARG A 296 -21.59 17.51 -15.05
CA ARG A 296 -22.01 18.06 -13.77
C ARG A 296 -20.79 18.46 -12.95
N VAL A 297 -20.79 19.67 -12.45
CA VAL A 297 -19.81 20.18 -11.50
C VAL A 297 -20.53 20.61 -10.24
N VAL A 298 -20.23 19.95 -9.13
CA VAL A 298 -20.67 20.39 -7.80
C VAL A 298 -19.60 21.24 -7.15
N PHE A 299 -20.04 22.19 -6.34
CA PHE A 299 -19.08 23.08 -5.67
C PHE A 299 -19.44 23.33 -4.21
N LYS A 300 -18.42 23.67 -3.45
CA LYS A 300 -18.49 24.19 -2.09
C LYS A 300 -17.82 25.55 -2.06
N ILE A 301 -18.44 26.54 -1.43
CA ILE A 301 -17.88 27.84 -1.12
C ILE A 301 -17.83 27.94 0.39
N GLU A 302 -16.65 28.23 0.94
CA GLU A 302 -16.43 28.44 2.38
C GLU A 302 -15.92 29.83 2.64
N LYS A 303 -16.40 30.43 3.72
CA LYS A 303 -15.75 31.52 4.41
C LYS A 303 -15.04 30.93 5.62
N PRO A 304 -13.71 30.76 5.58
CA PRO A 304 -12.98 30.27 6.74
C PRO A 304 -12.97 31.30 7.87
N VAL A 305 -12.80 30.81 9.11
CA VAL A 305 -12.62 31.68 10.28
C VAL A 305 -11.43 32.61 10.06
N ASN A 306 -11.62 33.90 10.39
CA ASN A 306 -10.59 34.95 10.26
C ASN A 306 -10.06 35.20 8.83
N GLN A 307 -10.80 34.81 7.79
CA GLN A 307 -10.45 35.11 6.39
C GLN A 307 -11.54 35.94 5.72
N PHE A 308 -11.11 36.90 4.90
CA PHE A 308 -12.03 37.75 4.11
C PHE A 308 -12.40 37.12 2.76
N LEU A 309 -11.53 36.24 2.23
CA LEU A 309 -11.71 35.59 0.93
C LEU A 309 -12.41 34.27 1.07
N PHE A 310 -13.31 34.00 0.14
CA PHE A 310 -13.94 32.69 0.02
C PHE A 310 -13.00 31.67 -0.59
N VAL A 311 -13.09 30.42 -0.11
CA VAL A 311 -12.40 29.27 -0.66
C VAL A 311 -13.39 28.45 -1.47
N TYR A 312 -13.05 28.20 -2.74
CA TYR A 312 -13.87 27.42 -3.67
C TYR A 312 -13.29 26.03 -3.86
N THR A 313 -14.16 25.03 -3.84
CA THR A 313 -13.84 23.65 -4.22
C THR A 313 -14.80 23.23 -5.31
N PHE A 314 -14.28 22.80 -6.47
CA PHE A 314 -15.07 22.32 -7.60
C PHE A 314 -14.76 20.85 -7.84
N ILE A 315 -15.81 20.02 -7.99
CA ILE A 315 -15.73 18.58 -8.24
C ILE A 315 -16.55 18.27 -9.48
N VAL A 316 -15.90 17.74 -10.51
CA VAL A 316 -16.60 17.14 -11.66
C VAL A 316 -17.05 15.73 -11.28
N THR A 317 -18.28 15.36 -11.63
CA THR A 317 -18.88 14.10 -11.15
C THR A 317 -20.00 13.60 -12.07
N THR A 318 -20.18 12.28 -12.11
CA THR A 318 -21.37 11.62 -12.65
C THR A 318 -22.38 11.23 -11.57
N MET A 319 -22.00 11.35 -10.29
CA MET A 319 -22.89 11.01 -9.16
C MET A 319 -24.12 11.91 -9.14
N GLU A 320 -25.31 11.31 -8.94
CA GLU A 320 -26.59 12.05 -8.86
C GLU A 320 -26.91 12.59 -7.45
N SER A 321 -26.11 12.22 -6.46
CA SER A 321 -26.29 12.65 -5.07
C SER A 321 -26.25 14.18 -4.93
N GLU A 322 -26.89 14.71 -3.88
CA GLU A 322 -26.86 16.14 -3.55
C GLU A 322 -25.45 16.69 -3.40
N PRO A 323 -25.19 17.96 -3.79
CA PRO A 323 -23.84 18.54 -3.82
C PRO A 323 -23.05 18.36 -2.54
N HIS A 324 -23.65 18.55 -1.35
CA HIS A 324 -22.96 18.39 -0.08
C HIS A 324 -22.55 16.94 0.19
N LYS A 325 -23.31 15.95 -0.31
CA LYS A 325 -22.96 14.51 -0.18
C LYS A 325 -21.78 14.16 -1.08
N VAL A 326 -21.75 14.67 -2.32
CA VAL A 326 -20.61 14.48 -3.25
C VAL A 326 -19.35 15.10 -2.68
N ILE A 327 -19.43 16.33 -2.15
CA ILE A 327 -18.28 16.98 -1.49
C ILE A 327 -17.79 16.16 -0.29
N ARG A 328 -18.69 15.66 0.56
CA ARG A 328 -18.33 14.80 1.71
C ARG A 328 -17.66 13.51 1.24
N PHE A 329 -18.20 12.87 0.21
CA PHE A 329 -17.63 11.68 -0.40
C PHE A 329 -16.20 11.95 -0.90
N TYR A 330 -16.00 13.05 -1.63
CA TYR A 330 -14.69 13.48 -2.11
C TYR A 330 -13.71 13.74 -0.95
N CYS A 331 -14.12 14.44 0.09
CA CYS A 331 -13.26 14.75 1.25
C CYS A 331 -12.74 13.48 1.96
N GLY A 332 -13.44 12.35 1.84
CA GLY A 332 -12.97 11.05 2.34
C GLY A 332 -11.65 10.57 1.71
N ARG A 333 -11.21 11.18 0.59
CA ARG A 333 -9.95 10.87 -0.10
C ARG A 333 -8.71 11.13 0.77
N GLY A 334 -8.77 12.02 1.76
CA GLY A 334 -7.65 12.29 2.67
C GLY A 334 -7.11 11.04 3.40
N LYS A 335 -7.86 9.93 3.42
CA LYS A 335 -7.36 8.64 3.95
C LYS A 335 -6.24 8.03 3.08
N MET A 336 -6.25 8.29 1.78
CA MET A 336 -5.27 7.75 0.85
C MET A 336 -3.84 8.22 1.16
N GLU A 337 -3.68 9.48 1.58
CA GLU A 337 -2.39 10.01 2.02
C GLU A 337 -1.78 9.16 3.16
N ASN A 338 -2.63 8.62 4.05
CA ASN A 338 -2.18 7.72 5.11
C ASN A 338 -1.75 6.35 4.57
N PHE A 339 -2.39 5.83 3.49
CA PHE A 339 -1.98 4.57 2.87
C PHE A 339 -0.63 4.72 2.17
N ILE A 340 -0.43 5.79 1.41
CA ILE A 340 0.86 6.10 0.78
C ILE A 340 1.95 6.29 1.84
N LYS A 341 1.64 7.03 2.92
CA LYS A 341 2.57 7.23 4.02
C LYS A 341 2.93 5.90 4.70
N GLU A 342 1.96 5.03 4.96
CA GLU A 342 2.24 3.69 5.52
C GLU A 342 3.06 2.83 4.55
N GLY A 343 2.81 2.92 3.24
CA GLY A 343 3.62 2.26 2.22
C GLY A 343 5.08 2.73 2.23
N LYS A 344 5.32 4.04 2.33
CA LYS A 344 6.67 4.61 2.40
C LYS A 344 7.37 4.30 3.72
N ASP A 345 6.74 4.62 4.85
CA ASP A 345 7.35 4.55 6.19
C ASP A 345 7.40 3.12 6.73
N GLY A 346 6.46 2.28 6.30
CA GLY A 346 6.27 0.95 6.84
C GLY A 346 6.67 -0.20 5.92
N PHE A 347 6.78 0.02 4.62
CA PHE A 347 7.10 -1.00 3.62
C PHE A 347 8.15 -0.54 2.60
N ASP A 348 8.78 0.60 2.88
CA ASP A 348 9.87 1.16 2.09
C ASP A 348 9.59 1.23 0.58
N PHE A 349 8.44 1.82 0.20
CA PHE A 349 8.12 2.08 -1.22
C PHE A 349 9.16 2.99 -1.88
N ALA A 350 9.99 3.66 -1.08
CA ALA A 350 11.05 4.54 -1.56
C ALA A 350 12.37 3.80 -1.90
N ALA A 351 12.46 2.49 -1.71
CA ALA A 351 13.63 1.66 -2.04
C ALA A 351 13.83 1.51 -3.55
N VAL A 352 14.17 2.59 -4.23
CA VAL A 352 14.44 2.66 -5.68
C VAL A 352 15.94 2.90 -5.92
N SER A 353 16.79 2.03 -5.39
CA SER A 353 18.26 2.22 -5.34
C SER A 353 19.00 1.69 -6.58
N SER A 354 18.35 0.88 -7.43
CA SER A 354 18.98 0.34 -8.64
C SER A 354 19.17 1.41 -9.73
N LYS A 355 20.22 1.25 -10.55
CA LYS A 355 20.40 2.06 -11.76
C LYS A 355 19.32 1.76 -12.80
N SER A 356 18.81 0.52 -12.86
CA SER A 356 17.80 0.08 -13.82
C SER A 356 16.40 0.38 -13.30
N LYS A 357 15.58 1.05 -14.12
CA LYS A 357 14.17 1.36 -13.83
C LYS A 357 13.33 0.09 -13.68
N ILE A 358 13.55 -0.92 -14.52
CA ILE A 358 12.78 -2.17 -14.46
C ILE A 358 13.03 -2.94 -13.17
N VAL A 359 14.25 -2.91 -12.64
CA VAL A 359 14.60 -3.50 -11.35
C VAL A 359 13.89 -2.75 -10.21
N ASN A 360 13.90 -1.41 -10.24
CA ASN A 360 13.20 -0.59 -9.25
C ASN A 360 11.67 -0.81 -9.31
N ALA A 361 11.10 -0.95 -10.52
CA ALA A 361 9.68 -1.25 -10.69
C ALA A 361 9.29 -2.60 -10.05
N ASN A 362 10.09 -3.65 -10.29
CA ASN A 362 9.85 -4.96 -9.70
C ASN A 362 10.03 -4.95 -8.17
N ARG A 363 11.05 -4.25 -7.65
CA ARG A 363 11.25 -4.09 -6.20
C ARG A 363 10.04 -3.39 -5.56
N LEU A 364 9.57 -2.31 -6.15
CA LEU A 364 8.38 -1.58 -5.68
C LEU A 364 7.12 -2.46 -5.69
N ARG A 365 6.94 -3.34 -6.70
CA ARG A 365 5.82 -4.30 -6.74
C ARG A 365 5.91 -5.33 -5.61
N LEU A 366 7.11 -5.82 -5.31
CA LEU A 366 7.31 -6.74 -4.17
C LEU A 366 6.96 -6.08 -2.84
N HIS A 367 7.38 -4.82 -2.63
CA HIS A 367 7.04 -4.05 -1.44
C HIS A 367 5.53 -3.76 -1.38
N GLY A 368 4.88 -3.51 -2.54
CA GLY A 368 3.43 -3.37 -2.67
C GLY A 368 2.69 -4.65 -2.25
N LEU A 369 3.18 -5.81 -2.66
CA LEU A 369 2.60 -7.09 -2.25
C LEU A 369 2.79 -7.37 -0.75
N ALA A 370 3.95 -7.04 -0.18
CA ALA A 370 4.18 -7.13 1.27
C ALA A 370 3.23 -6.22 2.05
N TYR A 371 2.99 -4.99 1.56
CA TYR A 371 1.97 -4.08 2.09
C TYR A 371 0.58 -4.73 2.05
N ASN A 372 0.18 -5.28 0.90
CA ASN A 372 -1.12 -5.93 0.74
C ASN A 372 -1.28 -7.15 1.65
N LEU A 373 -0.27 -8.03 1.71
CA LEU A 373 -0.29 -9.20 2.59
C LEU A 373 -0.53 -8.79 4.05
N PHE A 374 0.17 -7.73 4.51
CA PHE A 374 -0.04 -7.21 5.85
C PHE A 374 -1.41 -6.53 6.01
N ASN A 375 -1.91 -5.79 5.00
CA ASN A 375 -3.21 -5.14 5.08
C ASN A 375 -4.35 -6.17 5.14
N TRP A 376 -4.28 -7.25 4.37
CA TRP A 376 -5.20 -8.38 4.44
C TRP A 376 -5.13 -9.09 5.79
N PHE A 377 -3.91 -9.37 6.29
CA PHE A 377 -3.70 -9.93 7.63
C PHE A 377 -4.35 -9.04 8.70
N ARG A 378 -4.09 -7.73 8.67
CA ARG A 378 -4.63 -6.74 9.62
C ARG A 378 -6.16 -6.77 9.65
N ARG A 379 -6.82 -6.71 8.52
CA ARG A 379 -8.28 -6.58 8.45
C ARG A 379 -9.05 -7.90 8.59
N LEU A 380 -8.45 -9.02 8.21
CA LEU A 380 -9.12 -10.32 8.23
C LEU A 380 -8.92 -11.08 9.54
N VAL A 381 -7.70 -11.09 10.07
CA VAL A 381 -7.33 -12.00 11.17
C VAL A 381 -6.74 -11.34 12.40
N LEU A 382 -6.18 -10.14 12.30
CA LEU A 382 -5.57 -9.49 13.47
C LEU A 382 -6.60 -9.31 14.59
N ALA A 383 -6.17 -9.47 15.85
CA ALA A 383 -7.00 -9.25 17.03
C ALA A 383 -7.74 -7.90 16.95
N ALA A 384 -9.01 -7.88 17.35
CA ALA A 384 -9.93 -6.78 17.07
C ALA A 384 -9.41 -5.39 17.56
N ASN A 385 -8.77 -5.37 18.73
CA ASN A 385 -8.18 -4.15 19.32
C ASN A 385 -6.92 -3.64 18.59
N MET A 386 -6.34 -4.43 17.67
CA MET A 386 -5.14 -4.09 16.92
C MET A 386 -5.41 -3.72 15.44
N ARG A 387 -6.60 -3.97 14.90
CA ARG A 387 -6.93 -3.80 13.46
C ARG A 387 -6.74 -2.38 12.92
N LYS A 388 -6.80 -1.37 13.80
CA LYS A 388 -6.62 0.05 13.43
C LYS A 388 -5.17 0.54 13.59
N LEU A 389 -4.27 -0.31 14.07
CA LEU A 389 -2.87 0.06 14.29
C LEU A 389 -2.09 0.05 12.98
N ARG A 390 -1.13 0.97 12.87
CA ARG A 390 -0.15 0.98 11.76
C ARG A 390 0.83 -0.18 11.91
N ILE A 391 1.46 -0.59 10.81
CA ILE A 391 2.42 -1.70 10.78
C ILE A 391 3.52 -1.55 11.83
N ASN A 392 4.11 -0.37 11.99
CA ASN A 392 5.20 -0.16 12.96
C ASN A 392 4.76 -0.45 14.40
N THR A 393 3.52 -0.13 14.74
CA THR A 393 2.96 -0.47 16.06
C THR A 393 2.68 -1.97 16.20
N VAL A 394 2.18 -2.61 15.13
CA VAL A 394 1.94 -4.06 15.13
C VAL A 394 3.26 -4.82 15.19
N ARG A 395 4.30 -4.37 14.47
CA ARG A 395 5.65 -4.93 14.59
C ARG A 395 6.13 -4.96 16.04
N LEU A 396 6.10 -3.81 16.69
CA LEU A 396 6.54 -3.69 18.07
C LEU A 396 5.76 -4.59 19.04
N LYS A 397 4.46 -4.70 18.85
CA LYS A 397 3.58 -5.41 19.79
C LYS A 397 3.45 -6.90 19.51
N LEU A 398 3.46 -7.30 18.25
CA LEU A 398 3.06 -8.65 17.85
C LEU A 398 4.11 -9.38 16.99
N LEU A 399 4.88 -8.68 16.14
CA LEU A 399 5.88 -9.31 15.29
C LEU A 399 7.23 -9.45 15.97
N LYS A 400 7.73 -8.40 16.64
CA LYS A 400 8.99 -8.40 17.36
C LYS A 400 8.83 -9.04 18.76
N VAL A 401 8.53 -10.34 18.76
CA VAL A 401 8.42 -11.16 19.98
C VAL A 401 9.59 -12.10 20.03
N ALA A 402 10.39 -12.02 21.09
CA ALA A 402 11.53 -12.91 21.29
C ALA A 402 11.08 -14.36 21.48
N ALA A 403 11.76 -15.28 20.79
CA ALA A 403 11.55 -16.71 20.92
C ALA A 403 12.87 -17.47 20.90
N ARG A 404 12.91 -18.56 21.64
CA ARG A 404 13.99 -19.56 21.61
C ARG A 404 13.52 -20.77 20.81
N ALA A 405 14.30 -21.15 19.79
CA ALA A 405 14.07 -22.41 19.07
C ALA A 405 14.67 -23.59 19.86
N VAL A 406 13.84 -24.60 20.11
CA VAL A 406 14.24 -25.86 20.74
C VAL A 406 13.93 -26.98 19.76
N ARG A 407 14.96 -27.64 19.29
CA ARG A 407 14.86 -28.73 18.30
C ARG A 407 14.83 -30.09 19.01
N SER A 408 13.95 -30.94 18.58
CA SER A 408 13.90 -32.37 18.93
C SER A 408 13.96 -33.21 17.63
N ALA A 409 13.99 -34.53 17.75
CA ALA A 409 14.09 -35.41 16.57
C ALA A 409 12.95 -35.20 15.55
N ARG A 410 11.75 -34.74 15.98
CA ARG A 410 10.56 -34.61 15.12
C ARG A 410 10.03 -33.18 15.04
N TYR A 411 10.35 -32.32 16.00
CA TYR A 411 9.69 -30.98 16.12
C TYR A 411 10.70 -29.89 16.41
N THR A 412 10.46 -28.71 15.85
CA THR A 412 11.03 -27.46 16.32
C THR A 412 9.95 -26.72 17.13
N THR A 413 10.23 -26.47 18.40
CA THR A 413 9.33 -25.72 19.28
C THR A 413 9.88 -24.32 19.49
N PHE A 414 9.13 -23.30 19.13
CA PHE A 414 9.45 -21.92 19.45
C PHE A 414 8.86 -21.56 20.80
N LYS A 415 9.74 -21.37 21.80
CA LYS A 415 9.35 -20.91 23.14
C LYS A 415 9.37 -19.39 23.14
N LEU A 416 8.19 -18.77 23.04
CA LEU A 416 8.02 -17.32 23.01
C LEU A 416 8.23 -16.72 24.40
N CYS A 417 8.62 -15.43 24.42
CA CYS A 417 8.83 -14.65 25.64
C CYS A 417 7.61 -14.74 26.56
N SER A 418 7.80 -15.30 27.76
CA SER A 418 6.72 -15.49 28.73
C SER A 418 6.23 -14.18 29.38
N SER A 419 7.00 -13.09 29.31
CA SER A 419 6.60 -11.76 29.78
C SER A 419 5.95 -10.89 28.70
N CYS A 420 5.78 -11.41 27.45
CA CYS A 420 5.12 -10.65 26.38
C CYS A 420 3.70 -10.25 26.80
N PRO A 421 3.34 -8.95 26.83
CA PRO A 421 2.02 -8.49 27.26
C PRO A 421 0.90 -8.80 26.26
N TYR A 422 1.24 -9.13 24.99
CA TYR A 422 0.30 -9.33 23.90
C TYR A 422 0.04 -10.81 23.55
N LYS A 423 0.22 -11.71 24.52
CA LYS A 423 -0.02 -13.16 24.32
C LYS A 423 -1.45 -13.48 23.90
N LYS A 424 -2.43 -12.79 24.49
CA LYS A 424 -3.85 -12.96 24.16
C LYS A 424 -4.10 -12.64 22.69
N GLU A 425 -3.62 -11.49 22.23
CA GLU A 425 -3.77 -11.05 20.85
C GLU A 425 -3.04 -11.96 19.86
N PHE A 426 -1.89 -12.51 20.26
CA PHE A 426 -1.16 -13.48 19.45
C PHE A 426 -2.00 -14.75 19.22
N TYR A 427 -2.55 -15.34 20.27
CA TYR A 427 -3.36 -16.55 20.13
C TYR A 427 -4.72 -16.26 19.49
N GLU A 428 -5.36 -15.13 19.76
CA GLU A 428 -6.58 -14.69 19.10
C GLU A 428 -6.34 -14.59 17.58
N THR A 429 -5.25 -13.95 17.16
CA THR A 429 -4.88 -13.84 15.75
C THR A 429 -4.65 -15.21 15.12
N LEU A 430 -3.94 -16.12 15.80
CA LEU A 430 -3.73 -17.48 15.30
C LEU A 430 -5.05 -18.27 15.16
N GLN A 431 -5.97 -18.12 16.11
CA GLN A 431 -7.30 -18.74 16.03
C GLN A 431 -8.09 -18.17 14.85
N ASN A 432 -8.05 -16.83 14.64
CA ASN A 432 -8.71 -16.20 13.51
C ASN A 432 -8.17 -16.71 12.16
N ILE A 433 -6.84 -16.90 12.03
CA ILE A 433 -6.23 -17.50 10.82
C ILE A 433 -6.78 -18.91 10.58
N ARG A 434 -6.84 -19.75 11.61
CA ARG A 434 -7.36 -21.12 11.51
C ARG A 434 -8.82 -21.15 11.10
N GLY A 435 -9.61 -20.19 11.55
CA GLY A 435 -11.03 -20.05 11.23
C GLY A 435 -11.34 -19.55 9.81
N LEU A 436 -10.34 -19.04 9.05
CA LEU A 436 -10.57 -18.61 7.68
C LEU A 436 -10.95 -19.77 6.76
N GLN A 437 -11.84 -19.50 5.82
CA GLN A 437 -12.25 -20.45 4.78
C GLN A 437 -12.14 -19.77 3.40
N PRO A 438 -10.93 -19.58 2.88
CA PRO A 438 -10.74 -19.03 1.53
C PRO A 438 -11.19 -20.04 0.48
N GLN A 439 -11.77 -19.54 -0.62
CA GLN A 439 -11.98 -20.36 -1.81
C GLN A 439 -10.66 -20.38 -2.60
N LEU A 440 -9.94 -21.46 -2.49
CA LEU A 440 -8.70 -21.73 -3.25
C LEU A 440 -9.10 -22.59 -4.45
N GLU A 441 -9.10 -21.99 -5.65
CA GLU A 441 -9.26 -22.72 -6.91
C GLU A 441 -8.00 -23.50 -7.30
#